data_ae38280e7137a63a56cb7e39a5c02426
#
_entry.id   ae38280e7137a63a56cb7e39a5c02426
#
_cell.length_a   1.000
_cell.length_b   1.000
_cell.length_c   1.000
_cell.angle_alpha   90.00
_cell.angle_beta   90.00
_cell.angle_gamma   90.00
#
_symmetry.space_group_name_H-M   'P 1'
#
loop_
_entity.id
_entity.type
_entity.pdbx_description
1 polymer ?
#
loop_
_entity_poly.entity_id
_entity_poly.type
_entity_poly.pdbx_seq_one_letter_code
_entity_poly.pdbx_strand_id
1 'polypeptide(L)'
;MSDKAAFERGTDGPKVIVAGLDGSESSWRAAAYAAGLARRQRALLAIVYVQPVLAAGAAFGAPVAEATAEIADELKAEIEKAASRFQSVSSLRWEFHTFTGDPFSGLSQASDELKADAVVVGASEKAGHRIVGSVAVRLVKAGRWPVTVVP
;
A
#
# COMPACT_ATOMS: atom_id res chain seq x y z
N MET A 1 -20.87 -0.34 23.05
CA MET A 1 -20.38 -1.70 22.94
C MET A 1 -19.83 -1.92 21.57
N SER A 2 -18.53 -2.01 21.44
CA SER A 2 -18.01 -2.43 20.17
C SER A 2 -18.50 -3.85 19.99
N ASP A 3 -19.48 -4.01 19.16
CA ASP A 3 -19.62 -5.23 18.46
C ASP A 3 -18.34 -5.37 17.62
N LYS A 4 -17.34 -5.90 18.27
CA LYS A 4 -16.38 -6.70 17.54
C LYS A 4 -17.22 -7.89 17.10
N ALA A 5 -18.02 -7.67 16.07
CA ALA A 5 -18.44 -8.76 15.23
C ALA A 5 -17.16 -9.57 15.08
N ALA A 6 -17.15 -10.70 15.74
CA ALA A 6 -15.96 -11.51 15.79
C ALA A 6 -15.47 -11.59 14.35
N PHE A 7 -14.25 -11.15 14.11
CA PHE A 7 -13.65 -11.29 12.79
C PHE A 7 -13.68 -12.78 12.49
N GLU A 8 -14.73 -13.20 11.84
CA GLU A 8 -14.87 -14.57 11.39
C GLU A 8 -13.96 -14.73 10.20
N ARG A 9 -12.71 -15.08 10.51
CA ARG A 9 -11.75 -15.41 9.48
C ARG A 9 -12.36 -16.45 8.55
N GLY A 10 -12.50 -16.07 7.32
CA GLY A 10 -12.99 -16.96 6.27
C GLY A 10 -14.44 -16.79 5.87
N THR A 11 -15.25 -16.07 6.65
CA THR A 11 -16.65 -15.80 6.29
C THR A 11 -16.82 -14.46 5.60
N ASP A 12 -16.20 -13.43 6.12
CA ASP A 12 -16.36 -12.06 5.61
C ASP A 12 -15.21 -11.59 4.72
N GLY A 13 -14.04 -12.21 4.80
CA GLY A 13 -12.84 -11.74 4.13
C GLY A 13 -12.38 -10.36 4.59
N PRO A 14 -11.31 -9.82 4.02
CA PRO A 14 -10.85 -8.49 4.35
C PRO A 14 -11.79 -7.41 3.83
N LYS A 15 -12.07 -6.40 4.67
CA LYS A 15 -12.89 -5.23 4.32
C LYS A 15 -12.06 -4.04 3.88
N VAL A 16 -10.85 -3.91 4.40
CA VAL A 16 -9.87 -2.88 4.02
C VAL A 16 -8.55 -3.56 3.71
N ILE A 17 -8.08 -3.36 2.50
CA ILE A 17 -6.80 -3.89 2.03
C ILE A 17 -5.88 -2.70 1.76
N VAL A 18 -4.76 -2.64 2.48
CA VAL A 18 -3.71 -1.66 2.25
C VAL A 18 -2.70 -2.24 1.26
N ALA A 19 -2.38 -1.49 0.23
CA ALA A 19 -1.32 -1.83 -0.71
C ALA A 19 -0.25 -0.74 -0.69
N GLY A 20 0.99 -1.13 -0.41
CA GLY A 20 2.14 -0.22 -0.49
C GLY A 20 2.56 0.00 -1.95
N LEU A 21 2.68 1.26 -2.35
CA LEU A 21 3.09 1.65 -3.70
C LEU A 21 4.24 2.64 -3.60
N ASP A 22 5.37 2.31 -4.20
CA ASP A 22 6.55 3.17 -4.24
C ASP A 22 7.01 3.51 -5.68
N GLY A 23 6.26 3.06 -6.68
CA GLY A 23 6.57 3.25 -8.08
C GLY A 23 7.41 2.14 -8.71
N SER A 24 7.92 1.19 -7.93
CA SER A 24 8.63 0.02 -8.47
C SER A 24 7.66 -0.92 -9.20
N GLU A 25 8.19 -1.72 -10.11
CA GLU A 25 7.37 -2.70 -10.83
C GLU A 25 6.68 -3.68 -9.88
N SER A 26 7.39 -4.16 -8.86
CA SER A 26 6.81 -5.08 -7.89
C SER A 26 5.70 -4.42 -7.09
N SER A 27 5.82 -3.14 -6.74
CA SER A 27 4.74 -2.42 -6.05
C SER A 27 3.52 -2.21 -6.95
N TRP A 28 3.70 -1.99 -8.25
CA TRP A 28 2.58 -1.95 -9.19
C TRP A 28 1.90 -3.31 -9.33
N ARG A 29 2.67 -4.40 -9.37
CA ARG A 29 2.11 -5.76 -9.35
C ARG A 29 1.35 -6.03 -8.05
N ALA A 30 1.88 -5.57 -6.92
CA ALA A 30 1.21 -5.67 -5.63
C ALA A 30 -0.12 -4.90 -5.62
N ALA A 31 -0.13 -3.67 -6.14
CA ALA A 31 -1.33 -2.86 -6.26
C ALA A 31 -2.39 -3.54 -7.16
N ALA A 32 -1.97 -4.10 -8.28
CA ALA A 32 -2.86 -4.83 -9.18
C ALA A 32 -3.45 -6.10 -8.53
N TYR A 33 -2.62 -6.85 -7.81
CA TYR A 33 -3.07 -8.01 -7.05
C TYR A 33 -4.08 -7.62 -5.97
N ALA A 34 -3.76 -6.58 -5.21
CA ALA A 34 -4.64 -6.06 -4.17
C ALA A 34 -5.96 -5.53 -4.73
N ALA A 35 -5.94 -4.90 -5.90
CA ALA A 35 -7.14 -4.44 -6.59
C ALA A 35 -8.06 -5.60 -6.98
N GLY A 36 -7.51 -6.68 -7.52
CA GLY A 36 -8.26 -7.88 -7.84
C GLY A 36 -8.86 -8.54 -6.59
N LEU A 37 -8.10 -8.60 -5.52
CA LEU A 37 -8.56 -9.14 -4.24
C LEU A 37 -9.67 -8.26 -3.65
N ALA A 38 -9.49 -6.95 -3.60
CA ALA A 38 -10.48 -6.00 -3.09
C ALA A 38 -11.79 -6.08 -3.88
N ARG A 39 -11.70 -6.19 -5.21
CA ARG A 39 -12.89 -6.34 -6.04
C ARG A 39 -13.68 -7.60 -5.70
N ARG A 40 -13.00 -8.74 -5.56
CA ARG A 40 -13.66 -10.02 -5.23
C ARG A 40 -14.26 -10.03 -3.84
N GLN A 41 -13.59 -9.38 -2.89
CA GLN A 41 -14.03 -9.31 -1.49
C GLN A 41 -14.99 -8.15 -1.22
N ARG A 42 -15.24 -7.30 -2.21
CA ARG A 42 -15.96 -6.03 -2.03
C ARG A 42 -15.34 -5.15 -0.95
N ALA A 43 -14.02 -5.20 -0.87
CA ALA A 43 -13.23 -4.44 0.09
C ALA A 43 -12.85 -3.06 -0.47
N LEU A 44 -12.50 -2.16 0.43
CA LEU A 44 -11.85 -0.92 0.09
C LEU A 44 -10.36 -1.19 -0.17
N LEU A 45 -9.85 -0.73 -1.30
CA LEU A 45 -8.43 -0.72 -1.61
C LEU A 45 -7.84 0.62 -1.17
N ALA A 46 -6.99 0.62 -0.17
CA ALA A 46 -6.25 1.80 0.25
C ALA A 46 -4.81 1.69 -0.27
N ILE A 47 -4.49 2.45 -1.30
CA ILE A 47 -3.14 2.51 -1.86
C ILE A 47 -2.36 3.56 -1.09
N VAL A 48 -1.22 3.17 -0.54
CA VAL A 48 -0.41 3.99 0.35
C VAL A 48 0.97 4.20 -0.25
N TYR A 49 1.32 5.45 -0.45
CA TYR A 49 2.67 5.89 -0.75
C TYR A 49 3.29 6.49 0.51
N VAL A 50 4.44 5.97 0.91
CA VAL A 50 5.21 6.51 2.04
C VAL A 50 6.31 7.41 1.49
N GLN A 51 6.16 8.71 1.75
CA GLN A 51 7.14 9.70 1.35
C GLN A 51 8.36 9.62 2.26
N PRO A 52 9.56 9.43 1.71
CA PRO A 52 10.76 9.39 2.53
C PRO A 52 11.03 10.76 3.18
N VAL A 53 11.36 10.74 4.47
CA VAL A 53 11.89 11.90 5.17
C VAL A 53 13.41 11.81 5.12
N LEU A 54 14.02 12.69 4.37
CA LEU A 54 15.48 12.78 4.30
C LEU A 54 15.94 13.83 5.31
N ALA A 55 16.35 13.40 6.49
CA ALA A 55 16.90 14.29 7.50
C ALA A 55 18.11 15.09 6.98
N ALA A 56 18.93 14.47 6.14
CA ALA A 56 20.03 15.15 5.46
C ALA A 56 19.56 16.08 4.32
N GLY A 57 18.42 15.82 3.74
CA GLY A 57 17.81 16.66 2.69
C GLY A 57 17.28 17.98 3.21
N ALA A 58 16.92 18.04 4.49
CA ALA A 58 16.51 19.27 5.14
C ALA A 58 17.63 20.35 5.15
N ALA A 59 18.89 19.93 5.09
CA ALA A 59 20.03 20.83 4.98
C ALA A 59 20.20 21.45 3.58
N PHE A 60 19.61 20.84 2.56
CA PHE A 60 19.69 21.27 1.17
C PHE A 60 18.41 21.92 0.63
N GLY A 61 17.39 22.07 1.48
CA GLY A 61 16.21 22.88 1.22
C GLY A 61 15.11 22.25 0.39
N ALA A 62 14.21 23.09 -0.06
CA ALA A 62 12.91 22.82 -0.67
C ALA A 62 12.80 21.78 -1.82
N PRO A 63 13.82 21.44 -2.62
CA PRO A 63 13.62 20.57 -3.78
C PRO A 63 13.15 19.14 -3.46
N VAL A 64 13.45 18.62 -2.26
CA VAL A 64 13.11 17.24 -1.90
C VAL A 64 11.63 17.08 -1.57
N ALA A 65 11.05 18.05 -0.83
CA ALA A 65 9.63 18.02 -0.51
C ALA A 65 8.76 18.18 -1.77
N GLU A 66 9.17 19.06 -2.68
CA GLU A 66 8.48 19.23 -3.98
C GLU A 66 8.60 17.98 -4.85
N ALA A 67 9.78 17.38 -4.94
CA ALA A 67 9.99 16.16 -5.71
C ALA A 67 9.16 14.97 -5.18
N THR A 68 9.02 14.83 -3.87
CA THR A 68 8.18 13.77 -3.28
C THR A 68 6.68 14.02 -3.50
N ALA A 69 6.26 15.28 -3.49
CA ALA A 69 4.89 15.65 -3.82
C ALA A 69 4.58 15.38 -5.29
N GLU A 70 5.51 15.69 -6.20
CA GLU A 70 5.39 15.37 -7.62
C GLU A 70 5.28 13.88 -7.87
N ILE A 71 6.08 13.05 -7.20
CA ILE A 71 5.98 11.59 -7.28
C ILE A 71 4.61 11.12 -6.81
N ALA A 72 4.10 11.64 -5.72
CA ALA A 72 2.77 11.30 -5.23
C ALA A 72 1.68 11.65 -6.25
N ASP A 73 1.76 12.82 -6.87
CA ASP A 73 0.82 13.25 -7.89
C ASP A 73 0.89 12.39 -9.15
N GLU A 74 2.09 12.00 -9.58
CA GLU A 74 2.30 11.09 -10.70
C GLU A 74 1.72 9.70 -10.43
N LEU A 75 1.99 9.14 -9.25
CA LEU A 75 1.44 7.85 -8.84
C LEU A 75 -0.09 7.88 -8.80
N LYS A 76 -0.65 8.94 -8.24
CA LYS A 76 -2.11 9.12 -8.21
C LYS A 76 -2.70 9.19 -9.61
N ALA A 77 -2.08 9.94 -10.51
CA ALA A 77 -2.54 10.06 -11.89
C ALA A 77 -2.48 8.69 -12.62
N GLU A 78 -1.45 7.90 -12.40
CA GLU A 78 -1.37 6.56 -12.98
C GLU A 78 -2.40 5.59 -12.40
N ILE A 79 -2.69 5.69 -11.11
CA ILE A 79 -3.76 4.91 -10.48
C ILE A 79 -5.11 5.29 -11.10
N GLU A 80 -5.39 6.56 -11.24
CA GLU A 80 -6.63 7.05 -11.86
C GLU A 80 -6.79 6.56 -13.29
N LYS A 81 -5.71 6.59 -14.05
CA LYS A 81 -5.68 6.07 -15.42
C LYS A 81 -5.93 4.56 -15.48
N ALA A 82 -5.32 3.79 -14.59
CA ALA A 82 -5.56 2.36 -14.49
C ALA A 82 -6.99 2.07 -14.05
N ALA A 83 -7.50 2.77 -13.04
CA ALA A 83 -8.86 2.62 -12.54
C ALA A 83 -9.92 2.91 -13.61
N SER A 84 -9.69 3.91 -14.46
CA SER A 84 -10.63 4.26 -15.53
C SER A 84 -10.83 3.13 -16.55
N ARG A 85 -9.82 2.28 -16.74
CA ARG A 85 -9.91 1.12 -17.64
C ARG A 85 -10.80 0.02 -17.10
N PHE A 86 -11.00 -0.02 -15.80
CA PHE A 86 -11.78 -1.07 -15.11
C PHE A 86 -13.16 -0.60 -14.66
N GLN A 87 -13.47 0.68 -14.74
CA GLN A 87 -14.76 1.24 -14.30
C GLN A 87 -15.96 0.62 -15.02
N SER A 88 -15.79 0.21 -16.26
CA SER A 88 -16.87 -0.45 -17.02
C SER A 88 -17.11 -1.91 -16.63
N VAL A 89 -16.22 -2.51 -15.85
CA VAL A 89 -16.22 -3.95 -15.54
C VAL A 89 -16.43 -4.24 -14.07
N SER A 90 -16.15 -3.31 -13.17
CA SER A 90 -16.26 -3.57 -11.74
C SER A 90 -16.33 -2.31 -10.89
N SER A 91 -17.11 -2.41 -9.82
CA SER A 91 -17.22 -1.36 -8.80
C SER A 91 -16.12 -1.48 -7.75
N LEU A 92 -14.87 -1.25 -8.13
CA LEU A 92 -13.78 -1.19 -7.17
C LEU A 92 -13.82 0.16 -6.44
N ARG A 93 -13.89 0.12 -5.10
CA ARG A 93 -13.68 1.30 -4.26
C ARG A 93 -12.21 1.40 -3.90
N TRP A 94 -11.61 2.54 -4.16
CA TRP A 94 -10.21 2.74 -3.84
C TRP A 94 -9.96 4.16 -3.35
N GLU A 95 -8.91 4.30 -2.56
CA GLU A 95 -8.40 5.57 -2.05
C GLU A 95 -6.88 5.58 -2.21
N PHE A 96 -6.32 6.77 -2.32
CA PHE A 96 -4.88 6.99 -2.33
C PHE A 96 -4.49 7.85 -1.14
N HIS A 97 -3.55 7.37 -0.35
CA HIS A 97 -3.06 8.05 0.86
C HIS A 97 -1.55 8.21 0.81
N THR A 98 -1.08 9.30 1.36
CA THR A 98 0.35 9.55 1.54
C THR A 98 0.67 9.63 3.03
N PHE A 99 1.76 8.97 3.42
CA PHE A 99 2.34 9.03 4.76
C PHE A 99 3.79 9.39 4.64
N THR A 100 4.39 9.89 5.71
CA THR A 100 5.80 10.28 5.73
C THR A 100 6.58 9.40 6.70
N GLY A 101 7.84 9.13 6.40
CA GLY A 101 8.74 8.35 7.23
C GLY A 101 9.43 7.23 6.46
N ASP A 102 9.94 6.24 7.18
CA ASP A 102 10.42 5.03 6.54
C ASP A 102 9.23 4.15 6.09
N PRO A 103 9.42 3.31 5.07
CA PRO A 103 8.30 2.54 4.51
C PRO A 103 7.57 1.65 5.51
N PHE A 104 8.29 1.01 6.42
CA PHE A 104 7.66 0.15 7.43
C PHE A 104 6.81 0.96 8.41
N SER A 105 7.36 2.05 8.93
CA SER A 105 6.64 2.91 9.88
C SER A 105 5.43 3.58 9.24
N GLY A 106 5.58 4.06 8.01
CA GLY A 106 4.49 4.68 7.27
C GLY A 106 3.38 3.69 6.93
N LEU A 107 3.71 2.50 6.47
CA LEU A 107 2.71 1.45 6.20
C LEU A 107 2.03 0.95 7.48
N SER A 108 2.77 0.85 8.58
CA SER A 108 2.20 0.47 9.87
C SER A 108 1.22 1.53 10.38
N GLN A 109 1.60 2.79 10.30
CA GLN A 109 0.72 3.90 10.66
C GLN A 109 -0.54 3.91 9.80
N ALA A 110 -0.39 3.80 8.48
CA ALA A 110 -1.50 3.74 7.55
C ALA A 110 -2.45 2.57 7.87
N SER A 111 -1.89 1.40 8.11
CA SER A 111 -2.67 0.20 8.42
C SER A 111 -3.45 0.32 9.72
N ASP A 112 -2.89 1.00 10.71
CA ASP A 112 -3.59 1.29 11.97
C ASP A 112 -4.71 2.33 11.77
N GLU A 113 -4.41 3.44 11.12
CA GLU A 113 -5.38 4.53 10.92
C GLU A 113 -6.54 4.10 10.02
N LEU A 114 -6.24 3.35 8.98
CA LEU A 114 -7.23 2.85 8.03
C LEU A 114 -7.91 1.56 8.48
N LYS A 115 -7.49 1.00 9.61
CA LYS A 115 -8.01 -0.27 10.16
C LYS A 115 -7.91 -1.40 9.13
N ALA A 116 -6.71 -1.59 8.59
CA ALA A 116 -6.46 -2.59 7.58
C ALA A 116 -6.71 -4.02 8.08
N ASP A 117 -7.34 -4.81 7.26
CA ASP A 117 -7.52 -6.24 7.48
C ASP A 117 -6.43 -7.08 6.80
N ALA A 118 -5.74 -6.50 5.83
CA ALA A 118 -4.65 -7.12 5.11
C ALA A 118 -3.71 -6.05 4.53
N VAL A 119 -2.44 -6.39 4.41
CA VAL A 119 -1.42 -5.54 3.81
C VAL A 119 -0.76 -6.29 2.66
N VAL A 120 -0.66 -5.65 1.51
CA VAL A 120 -0.06 -6.21 0.31
C VAL A 120 1.14 -5.35 -0.09
N VAL A 121 2.27 -5.96 -0.27
CA VAL A 121 3.51 -5.27 -0.68
C VAL A 121 4.21 -6.05 -1.78
N GLY A 122 5.00 -5.36 -2.59
CA GLY A 122 5.85 -5.98 -3.60
C GLY A 122 7.12 -6.57 -3.00
N ALA A 123 7.66 -7.59 -3.63
CA ALA A 123 8.98 -8.09 -3.33
C ALA A 123 10.06 -7.05 -3.72
N SER A 124 11.16 -7.05 -3.01
CA SER A 124 12.30 -6.21 -3.37
C SER A 124 13.11 -6.86 -4.49
N GLU A 125 13.49 -6.05 -5.46
CA GLU A 125 14.44 -6.46 -6.51
C GLU A 125 15.78 -5.78 -6.23
N LYS A 126 16.76 -6.56 -5.74
CA LYS A 126 18.13 -6.10 -5.56
C LYS A 126 19.07 -7.03 -6.33
N ALA A 127 19.99 -6.45 -7.08
CA ALA A 127 21.04 -7.18 -7.82
C ALA A 127 20.49 -8.30 -8.73
N GLY A 128 19.35 -8.09 -9.38
CA GLY A 128 18.74 -9.06 -10.29
C GLY A 128 18.06 -10.25 -9.61
N HIS A 129 18.04 -10.30 -8.30
CA HIS A 129 17.36 -11.33 -7.55
C HIS A 129 16.10 -10.80 -6.88
N ARG A 130 15.00 -11.55 -6.99
CA ARG A 130 13.79 -11.29 -6.24
C ARG A 130 13.96 -11.83 -4.83
N ILE A 131 13.93 -10.94 -3.87
CA ILE A 131 13.98 -11.27 -2.45
C ILE A 131 12.80 -10.64 -1.73
N VAL A 132 12.38 -11.27 -0.66
CA VAL A 132 11.44 -10.64 0.25
C VAL A 132 12.13 -9.41 0.86
N GLY A 133 11.58 -8.22 0.61
CA GLY A 133 12.19 -6.97 1.06
C GLY A 133 12.14 -6.80 2.57
N SER A 134 12.98 -5.92 3.10
CA SER A 134 13.05 -5.60 4.53
C SER A 134 11.71 -5.12 5.09
N VAL A 135 10.95 -4.36 4.33
CA VAL A 135 9.62 -3.86 4.73
C VAL A 135 8.66 -5.03 4.95
N ALA A 136 8.60 -5.97 4.01
CA ALA A 136 7.75 -7.14 4.10
C ALA A 136 8.12 -8.01 5.32
N VAL A 137 9.41 -8.25 5.53
CA VAL A 137 9.90 -9.02 6.69
C VAL A 137 9.52 -8.34 8.00
N ARG A 138 9.68 -7.03 8.10
CA ARG A 138 9.31 -6.28 9.30
C ARG A 138 7.80 -6.30 9.56
N LEU A 139 6.99 -6.19 8.53
CA LEU A 139 5.53 -6.29 8.64
C LEU A 139 5.10 -7.67 9.13
N VAL A 140 5.69 -8.73 8.59
CA VAL A 140 5.41 -10.12 9.04
C VAL A 140 5.85 -10.31 10.48
N LYS A 141 7.03 -9.84 10.85
CA LYS A 141 7.55 -9.96 12.23
C LYS A 141 6.73 -9.16 13.24
N ALA A 142 6.14 -8.04 12.82
CA ALA A 142 5.25 -7.26 13.68
C ALA A 142 4.00 -8.05 14.08
N GLY A 143 3.56 -9.00 13.26
CA GLY A 143 2.48 -9.93 13.61
C GLY A 143 1.11 -9.28 13.79
N ARG A 144 0.87 -8.13 13.17
CA ARG A 144 -0.34 -7.34 13.38
C ARG A 144 -1.38 -7.51 12.28
N TRP A 145 -0.95 -7.77 11.07
CA TRP A 145 -1.81 -7.93 9.91
C TRP A 145 -1.40 -9.14 9.09
N PRO A 146 -2.33 -9.79 8.40
CA PRO A 146 -1.98 -10.66 7.29
C PRO A 146 -1.18 -9.88 6.24
N VAL A 147 -0.05 -10.40 5.81
CA VAL A 147 0.84 -9.74 4.85
C VAL A 147 1.00 -10.63 3.64
N THR A 148 0.72 -10.08 2.47
CA THR A 148 0.96 -10.74 1.18
C THR A 148 2.12 -10.06 0.49
N VAL A 149 3.10 -10.84 0.06
CA VAL A 149 4.24 -10.36 -0.71
C VAL A 149 4.07 -10.80 -2.16
N VAL A 150 4.00 -9.85 -3.06
CA VAL A 150 3.82 -10.11 -4.49
C VAL A 150 5.17 -10.04 -5.20
N PRO A 151 5.59 -11.10 -5.90
CA PRO A 151 6.84 -11.12 -6.63
C PRO A 151 6.92 -10.10 -7.75
#